data_6724214a9889fe8224c773e68dbeff7a
#
_entry.id   6724214a9889fe8224c773e68dbeff7a
#
_cell.length_a   1.000
_cell.length_b   1.000
_cell.length_c   1.000
_cell.angle_alpha   90.00
_cell.angle_beta   90.00
_cell.angle_gamma   90.00
#
_symmetry.space_group_name_H-M   'P 1'
#
loop_
_entity.id
_entity.type
_entity.pdbx_description
1 polymer ?
#
loop_
_entity_poly.entity_id
_entity_poly.type
_entity_poly.pdbx_seq_one_letter_code
_entity_poly.pdbx_strand_id
1 'polypeptide(L)'
;MDERVATALGEAFPDRSVDRTFGVGPSWNGANETVGVAFADGGRGFCKVAVDGDGTRIARELAVLRYLDAERSIAGPTVLAGDPNASVPYLVTAPAPGGELLGVWEEAGETRREALLRRVGATLATLHAEPFESHGEIVGSDAAGGLDTERAPWPDVLRATIERTREIGTSERLAAHYDAVFDCVEANRERLEGAPAALLHGDVTKPNLFAVDDAGAGSDAHESAAGPDGIVPIDWELAHVGDPARDLVRAEDQLLNGFDSRGPDRYADALYQGYRDRAGGLPPGFAERRPVYEVVRMLGRSGFIDQWTTFLDEPLESLVERADAELRTRLDAV
;
A
#
# COMPACT_ATOMS: atom_id res chain seq x y z
N MET A 1 -4.08 -1.68 27.81
CA MET A 1 -3.94 -0.69 26.73
C MET A 1 -2.56 -0.06 26.88
N ASP A 2 -1.80 -0.01 25.80
CA ASP A 2 -0.49 0.65 25.77
C ASP A 2 -0.63 2.14 26.13
N GLU A 3 0.40 2.74 26.79
CA GLU A 3 0.35 4.12 27.26
C GLU A 3 0.26 5.13 26.11
N ARG A 4 0.92 4.85 24.97
CA ARG A 4 0.86 5.68 23.76
C ARG A 4 -0.54 5.68 23.17
N VAL A 5 -1.16 4.51 23.05
CA VAL A 5 -2.55 4.38 22.57
C VAL A 5 -3.52 5.09 23.50
N ALA A 6 -3.32 4.99 24.83
CA ALA A 6 -4.13 5.70 25.80
C ALA A 6 -4.01 7.22 25.67
N THR A 7 -2.78 7.73 25.48
CA THR A 7 -2.51 9.16 25.27
C THR A 7 -3.18 9.66 23.99
N ALA A 8 -2.96 8.98 22.86
CA ALA A 8 -3.56 9.34 21.58
C ALA A 8 -5.09 9.37 21.62
N LEU A 9 -5.72 8.35 22.23
CA LEU A 9 -7.18 8.29 22.35
C LEU A 9 -7.73 9.34 23.30
N GLY A 10 -7.00 9.68 24.39
CA GLY A 10 -7.36 10.75 25.30
C GLY A 10 -7.33 12.14 24.65
N GLU A 11 -6.35 12.39 23.77
CA GLU A 11 -6.27 13.62 22.97
C GLU A 11 -7.34 13.67 21.88
N ALA A 12 -7.53 12.55 21.16
CA ALA A 12 -8.49 12.46 20.05
C ALA A 12 -9.96 12.56 20.51
N PHE A 13 -10.28 11.96 21.66
CA PHE A 13 -11.66 11.81 22.16
C PHE A 13 -11.76 12.05 23.67
N PRO A 14 -11.53 13.29 24.15
CA PRO A 14 -11.51 13.59 25.59
C PRO A 14 -12.83 13.27 26.32
N ASP A 15 -13.95 13.28 25.60
CA ASP A 15 -15.29 13.04 26.15
C ASP A 15 -15.80 11.61 25.93
N ARG A 16 -14.97 10.70 25.34
CA ARG A 16 -15.39 9.31 25.07
C ARG A 16 -14.60 8.33 25.93
N SER A 17 -15.30 7.37 26.49
CA SER A 17 -14.68 6.26 27.25
C SER A 17 -14.41 5.07 26.34
N VAL A 18 -13.21 4.52 26.43
CA VAL A 18 -12.83 3.25 25.78
C VAL A 18 -13.36 2.09 26.62
N ASP A 19 -14.16 1.23 26.02
CA ASP A 19 -14.66 0.00 26.64
C ASP A 19 -13.59 -1.09 26.59
N ARG A 20 -13.04 -1.35 25.38
CA ARG A 20 -11.98 -2.33 25.19
C ARG A 20 -11.14 -2.02 23.96
N THR A 21 -9.92 -2.55 23.97
CA THR A 21 -9.05 -2.61 22.80
C THR A 21 -8.94 -4.05 22.30
N PHE A 22 -8.69 -4.21 20.99
CA PHE A 22 -8.40 -5.51 20.38
C PHE A 22 -7.26 -5.32 19.38
N GLY A 23 -6.39 -6.35 19.25
CA GLY A 23 -5.13 -6.17 18.55
C GLY A 23 -5.26 -6.24 17.04
N VAL A 24 -4.47 -5.42 16.35
CA VAL A 24 -3.94 -5.69 15.02
C VAL A 24 -2.43 -5.92 15.20
N GLY A 25 -1.74 -5.05 15.92
CA GLY A 25 -0.34 -5.19 16.29
C GLY A 25 0.59 -4.18 15.60
N PRO A 26 1.90 -4.34 15.78
CA PRO A 26 2.90 -3.49 15.15
C PRO A 26 2.95 -3.73 13.63
N SER A 27 3.28 -2.68 12.87
CA SER A 27 3.61 -2.80 11.45
C SER A 27 4.86 -3.67 11.25
N TRP A 28 5.03 -4.23 10.05
CA TRP A 28 6.16 -5.10 9.71
C TRP A 28 7.53 -4.47 10.00
N ASN A 29 7.64 -3.17 9.79
CA ASN A 29 8.86 -2.41 10.03
C ASN A 29 8.91 -1.78 11.43
N GLY A 30 7.91 -2.01 12.29
CA GLY A 30 7.86 -1.52 13.66
C GLY A 30 7.65 0.00 13.83
N ALA A 31 7.46 0.76 12.73
CA ALA A 31 7.30 2.22 12.81
C ALA A 31 5.97 2.64 13.42
N ASN A 32 4.90 1.89 13.15
CA ASN A 32 3.56 2.15 13.65
C ASN A 32 3.01 0.94 14.40
N GLU A 33 2.08 1.20 15.32
CA GLU A 33 1.23 0.19 15.94
C GLU A 33 -0.23 0.55 15.69
N THR A 34 -1.02 -0.42 15.25
CA THR A 34 -2.46 -0.25 15.03
C THR A 34 -3.24 -1.08 16.04
N VAL A 35 -4.22 -0.45 16.70
CA VAL A 35 -5.07 -1.08 17.72
C VAL A 35 -6.53 -0.82 17.40
N GLY A 36 -7.33 -1.88 17.37
CA GLY A 36 -8.78 -1.74 17.31
C GLY A 36 -9.34 -1.22 18.65
N VAL A 37 -10.31 -0.32 18.57
CA VAL A 37 -10.93 0.34 19.72
C VAL A 37 -12.44 0.19 19.65
N ALA A 38 -13.04 -0.23 20.75
CA ALA A 38 -14.48 -0.15 20.96
C ALA A 38 -14.75 0.88 22.08
N PHE A 39 -15.64 1.82 21.80
CA PHE A 39 -16.04 2.85 22.75
C PHE A 39 -17.30 2.44 23.51
N ALA A 40 -17.48 2.95 24.73
CA ALA A 40 -18.63 2.65 25.59
C ALA A 40 -19.98 3.07 24.98
N ASP A 41 -19.98 4.00 24.04
CA ASP A 41 -21.16 4.43 23.28
C ASP A 41 -21.51 3.49 22.10
N GLY A 42 -20.76 2.40 21.91
CA GLY A 42 -20.94 1.42 20.84
C GLY A 42 -20.16 1.73 19.57
N GLY A 43 -19.51 2.88 19.45
CA GLY A 43 -18.64 3.24 18.33
C GLY A 43 -17.39 2.34 18.27
N ARG A 44 -16.83 2.20 17.07
CA ARG A 44 -15.60 1.45 16.81
C ARG A 44 -14.64 2.24 15.95
N GLY A 45 -13.35 1.99 16.09
CA GLY A 45 -12.31 2.56 15.26
C GLY A 45 -11.03 1.76 15.31
N PHE A 46 -10.07 2.14 14.48
CA PHE A 46 -8.70 1.66 14.51
C PHE A 46 -7.79 2.85 14.78
N CYS A 47 -7.00 2.77 15.84
CA CYS A 47 -6.05 3.78 16.24
C CYS A 47 -4.65 3.33 15.82
N LYS A 48 -4.03 4.03 14.88
CA LYS A 48 -2.63 3.88 14.48
C LYS A 48 -1.81 4.95 15.21
N VAL A 49 -0.73 4.53 15.88
CA VAL A 49 0.20 5.43 16.59
C VAL A 49 1.62 5.22 16.09
N ALA A 50 2.39 6.30 15.98
CA ALA A 50 3.83 6.22 15.71
C ALA A 50 4.57 5.70 16.94
N VAL A 51 5.43 4.67 16.74
CA VAL A 51 6.13 4.00 17.84
C VAL A 51 7.33 4.81 18.33
N ASP A 52 8.05 5.45 17.43
CA ASP A 52 9.25 6.25 17.65
C ASP A 52 8.99 7.76 17.74
N GLY A 53 7.72 8.18 17.58
CA GLY A 53 7.31 9.57 17.57
C GLY A 53 7.46 10.27 16.21
N ASP A 54 7.89 9.59 15.15
CA ASP A 54 7.89 10.14 13.78
C ASP A 54 6.50 10.15 13.17
N GLY A 55 5.87 11.32 13.11
CA GLY A 55 4.54 11.52 12.54
C GLY A 55 4.47 11.53 11.00
N THR A 56 5.58 11.37 10.28
CA THR A 56 5.63 11.52 8.81
C THR A 56 4.67 10.57 8.09
N ARG A 57 4.59 9.31 8.49
CA ARG A 57 3.67 8.33 7.89
C ARG A 57 2.22 8.60 8.25
N ILE A 58 1.97 9.05 9.49
CA ILE A 58 0.65 9.48 9.95
C ILE A 58 0.17 10.69 9.14
N ALA A 59 1.06 11.69 8.92
CA ALA A 59 0.75 12.87 8.11
C ALA A 59 0.38 12.49 6.67
N ARG A 60 1.15 11.60 6.07
CA ARG A 60 0.91 11.09 4.71
C ARG A 60 -0.44 10.38 4.59
N GLU A 61 -0.70 9.38 5.44
CA GLU A 61 -1.94 8.63 5.41
C GLU A 61 -3.16 9.52 5.67
N LEU A 62 -3.06 10.41 6.65
CA LEU A 62 -4.12 11.39 6.96
C LEU A 62 -4.41 12.30 5.76
N ALA A 63 -3.37 12.81 5.09
CA ALA A 63 -3.51 13.65 3.91
C ALA A 63 -4.20 12.92 2.76
N VAL A 64 -3.77 11.68 2.48
CA VAL A 64 -4.36 10.85 1.41
C VAL A 64 -5.82 10.53 1.72
N LEU A 65 -6.16 10.10 2.92
CA LEU A 65 -7.55 9.78 3.28
C LEU A 65 -8.47 11.01 3.16
N ARG A 66 -8.00 12.20 3.54
CA ARG A 66 -8.75 13.46 3.37
C ARG A 66 -8.93 13.83 1.91
N TYR A 67 -7.87 13.64 1.11
CA TYR A 67 -7.92 13.86 -0.33
C TYR A 67 -8.94 12.93 -1.01
N LEU A 68 -8.91 11.62 -0.72
CA LEU A 68 -9.84 10.65 -1.27
C LEU A 68 -11.30 10.92 -0.85
N ASP A 69 -11.52 11.35 0.39
CA ASP A 69 -12.87 11.74 0.87
C ASP A 69 -13.43 12.96 0.12
N ALA A 70 -12.57 13.93 -0.21
CA ALA A 70 -12.95 15.11 -0.99
C ALA A 70 -13.27 14.76 -2.45
N GLU A 71 -12.43 13.96 -3.10
CA GLU A 71 -12.57 13.54 -4.51
C GLU A 71 -13.69 12.51 -4.73
N ARG A 72 -14.00 11.68 -3.73
CA ARG A 72 -15.02 10.62 -3.75
C ARG A 72 -14.88 9.61 -4.90
N SER A 73 -13.73 9.56 -5.54
CA SER A 73 -13.47 8.63 -6.65
C SER A 73 -13.16 7.21 -6.16
N ILE A 74 -12.53 7.10 -5.00
CA ILE A 74 -12.17 5.85 -4.33
C ILE A 74 -12.63 5.91 -2.88
N ALA A 75 -13.19 4.83 -2.39
CA ALA A 75 -13.51 4.69 -0.99
C ALA A 75 -12.24 4.48 -0.16
N GLY A 76 -12.19 5.12 0.99
CA GLY A 76 -11.20 4.88 2.04
C GLY A 76 -11.87 4.80 3.40
N PRO A 77 -11.16 4.36 4.45
CA PRO A 77 -11.68 4.43 5.80
C PRO A 77 -11.97 5.88 6.20
N THR A 78 -13.13 6.14 6.79
CA THR A 78 -13.47 7.48 7.28
C THR A 78 -12.53 7.89 8.41
N VAL A 79 -11.88 9.04 8.29
CA VAL A 79 -11.06 9.62 9.36
C VAL A 79 -11.96 10.11 10.49
N LEU A 80 -11.74 9.60 11.71
CA LEU A 80 -12.44 10.01 12.92
C LEU A 80 -11.65 11.09 13.68
N ALA A 81 -10.32 10.96 13.73
CA ALA A 81 -9.39 11.93 14.31
C ALA A 81 -7.99 11.66 13.77
N GLY A 82 -7.10 12.65 13.81
CA GLY A 82 -5.69 12.47 13.48
C GLY A 82 -4.90 13.74 13.69
N ASP A 83 -3.74 13.58 14.34
CA ASP A 83 -2.75 14.63 14.53
C ASP A 83 -1.34 14.05 14.42
N PRO A 84 -0.62 14.34 13.31
CA PRO A 84 0.76 13.90 13.12
C PRO A 84 1.77 14.67 13.99
N ASN A 85 1.37 15.78 14.61
CA ASN A 85 2.22 16.63 15.45
C ASN A 85 1.90 16.49 16.95
N ALA A 86 0.99 15.60 17.32
CA ALA A 86 0.67 15.30 18.71
C ALA A 86 1.89 14.77 19.47
N SER A 87 1.82 14.77 20.80
CA SER A 87 2.86 14.19 21.66
C SER A 87 3.12 12.70 21.33
N VAL A 88 2.09 12.00 20.94
CA VAL A 88 2.11 10.70 20.25
C VAL A 88 1.38 10.87 18.93
N PRO A 89 2.07 10.94 17.78
CA PRO A 89 1.41 11.10 16.50
C PRO A 89 0.42 9.96 16.24
N TYR A 90 -0.81 10.29 15.82
CA TYR A 90 -1.87 9.30 15.68
C TYR A 90 -2.81 9.58 14.51
N LEU A 91 -3.46 8.50 14.05
CA LEU A 91 -4.60 8.49 13.14
C LEU A 91 -5.65 7.51 13.66
N VAL A 92 -6.90 7.96 13.76
CA VAL A 92 -8.03 7.09 14.10
C VAL A 92 -9.02 7.08 12.94
N THR A 93 -9.32 5.88 12.46
CA THR A 93 -10.28 5.67 11.36
C THR A 93 -11.46 4.81 11.81
N ALA A 94 -12.59 4.97 11.14
CA ALA A 94 -13.68 4.00 11.23
C ALA A 94 -13.25 2.67 10.59
N PRO A 95 -13.87 1.54 10.96
CA PRO A 95 -13.67 0.27 10.25
C PRO A 95 -13.97 0.43 8.75
N ALA A 96 -13.10 -0.13 7.90
CA ALA A 96 -13.37 -0.23 6.47
C ALA A 96 -14.61 -1.11 6.24
N PRO A 97 -15.49 -0.74 5.29
CA PRO A 97 -16.65 -1.57 4.95
C PRO A 97 -16.21 -2.85 4.21
N GLY A 98 -16.99 -3.92 4.36
CA GLY A 98 -16.75 -5.20 3.69
C GLY A 98 -15.88 -6.17 4.50
N GLY A 99 -15.37 -7.19 3.83
CA GLY A 99 -14.47 -8.19 4.39
C GLY A 99 -13.02 -7.96 3.92
N GLU A 100 -12.06 -8.24 4.79
CA GLU A 100 -10.64 -8.25 4.41
C GLU A 100 -10.41 -9.21 3.23
N LEU A 101 -9.74 -8.74 2.19
CA LEU A 101 -9.58 -9.50 0.95
C LEU A 101 -8.83 -10.83 1.17
N LEU A 102 -7.94 -10.90 2.15
CA LEU A 102 -7.22 -12.15 2.46
C LEU A 102 -8.21 -13.25 2.85
N GLY A 103 -9.09 -12.99 3.83
CA GLY A 103 -10.11 -13.97 4.26
C GLY A 103 -11.09 -14.29 3.13
N VAL A 104 -11.58 -13.28 2.40
CA VAL A 104 -12.45 -13.48 1.24
C VAL A 104 -11.78 -14.32 0.15
N TRP A 105 -10.48 -14.13 -0.08
CA TRP A 105 -9.68 -14.87 -1.05
C TRP A 105 -9.52 -16.35 -0.68
N GLU A 106 -9.28 -16.65 0.58
CA GLU A 106 -9.11 -18.03 1.07
C GLU A 106 -10.38 -18.86 0.83
N GLU A 107 -11.54 -18.27 1.04
CA GLU A 107 -12.85 -18.91 0.84
C GLU A 107 -13.32 -18.91 -0.61
N ALA A 108 -12.73 -18.08 -1.48
CA ALA A 108 -13.18 -17.90 -2.86
C ALA A 108 -12.71 -19.03 -3.79
N GLY A 109 -13.60 -19.50 -4.65
CA GLY A 109 -13.25 -20.30 -5.82
C GLY A 109 -12.59 -19.46 -6.91
N GLU A 110 -12.00 -20.12 -7.93
CA GLU A 110 -11.22 -19.50 -8.99
C GLU A 110 -11.93 -18.34 -9.70
N THR A 111 -13.16 -18.53 -10.12
CA THR A 111 -13.97 -17.50 -10.81
C THR A 111 -14.18 -16.26 -9.93
N ARG A 112 -14.40 -16.45 -8.62
CA ARG A 112 -14.56 -15.32 -7.69
C ARG A 112 -13.23 -14.60 -7.48
N ARG A 113 -12.10 -15.32 -7.42
CA ARG A 113 -10.75 -14.74 -7.34
C ARG A 113 -10.43 -13.87 -8.56
N GLU A 114 -10.76 -14.34 -9.76
CA GLU A 114 -10.63 -13.53 -10.98
C GLU A 114 -11.50 -12.29 -10.95
N ALA A 115 -12.75 -12.41 -10.49
CA ALA A 115 -13.65 -11.25 -10.35
C ALA A 115 -13.10 -10.22 -9.34
N LEU A 116 -12.58 -10.67 -8.20
CA LEU A 116 -11.95 -9.79 -7.20
C LEU A 116 -10.73 -9.06 -7.79
N LEU A 117 -9.89 -9.76 -8.56
CA LEU A 117 -8.73 -9.14 -9.18
C LEU A 117 -9.11 -8.12 -10.27
N ARG A 118 -10.17 -8.37 -11.05
CA ARG A 118 -10.70 -7.35 -11.97
C ARG A 118 -11.15 -6.10 -11.22
N ARG A 119 -11.80 -6.26 -10.08
CA ARG A 119 -12.22 -5.12 -9.23
C ARG A 119 -11.00 -4.38 -8.68
N VAL A 120 -9.98 -5.09 -8.18
CA VAL A 120 -8.72 -4.46 -7.73
C VAL A 120 -8.06 -3.68 -8.89
N GLY A 121 -7.97 -4.27 -10.08
CA GLY A 121 -7.43 -3.60 -11.26
C GLY A 121 -8.21 -2.33 -11.62
N ALA A 122 -9.54 -2.39 -11.59
CA ALA A 122 -10.41 -1.22 -11.84
C ALA A 122 -10.24 -0.13 -10.77
N THR A 123 -10.10 -0.50 -9.50
CA THR A 123 -9.83 0.44 -8.40
C THR A 123 -8.49 1.14 -8.59
N LEU A 124 -7.42 0.41 -8.95
CA LEU A 124 -6.12 1.02 -9.26
C LEU A 124 -6.21 1.95 -10.47
N ALA A 125 -6.96 1.59 -11.51
CA ALA A 125 -7.18 2.47 -12.67
C ALA A 125 -7.91 3.76 -12.27
N THR A 126 -8.86 3.68 -11.36
CA THR A 126 -9.57 4.85 -10.83
C THR A 126 -8.63 5.72 -9.99
N LEU A 127 -7.78 5.11 -9.15
CA LEU A 127 -6.75 5.81 -8.37
C LEU A 127 -5.77 6.58 -9.26
N HIS A 128 -5.37 5.96 -10.37
CA HIS A 128 -4.39 6.51 -11.30
C HIS A 128 -4.99 7.47 -12.35
N ALA A 129 -6.31 7.67 -12.33
CA ALA A 129 -7.00 8.47 -13.37
C ALA A 129 -6.70 9.97 -13.24
N GLU A 130 -6.47 10.46 -12.02
CA GLU A 130 -6.18 11.87 -11.80
C GLU A 130 -4.67 12.13 -11.99
N PRO A 131 -4.29 12.92 -13.01
CA PRO A 131 -2.89 13.20 -13.30
C PRO A 131 -2.34 14.26 -12.35
N PHE A 132 -1.11 14.07 -11.91
CA PHE A 132 -0.33 15.06 -11.18
C PHE A 132 0.69 15.74 -12.10
N GLU A 133 1.04 17.00 -11.80
CA GLU A 133 2.02 17.76 -12.57
C GLU A 133 3.46 17.24 -12.41
N SER A 134 3.76 16.58 -11.29
CA SER A 134 5.09 16.07 -10.95
C SER A 134 5.01 14.91 -10.00
N HIS A 135 6.02 14.05 -10.02
CA HIS A 135 6.23 13.00 -9.04
C HIS A 135 6.73 13.60 -7.72
N GLY A 136 6.58 12.85 -6.62
CA GLY A 136 7.07 13.28 -5.33
C GLY A 136 6.57 12.44 -4.15
N GLU A 137 7.23 12.62 -3.02
CA GLU A 137 6.79 12.10 -1.73
C GLU A 137 5.65 12.97 -1.20
N ILE A 138 4.58 12.35 -0.68
CA ILE A 138 3.51 13.06 0.00
C ILE A 138 3.97 13.38 1.42
N VAL A 139 4.01 14.67 1.76
CA VAL A 139 4.44 15.17 3.07
C VAL A 139 3.29 15.70 3.93
N GLY A 140 2.11 15.89 3.34
CA GLY A 140 0.93 16.37 4.05
C GLY A 140 -0.19 16.81 3.11
N SER A 141 -1.08 17.65 3.63
CA SER A 141 -2.11 18.34 2.85
C SER A 141 -1.70 19.79 2.60
N ASP A 142 -1.96 20.29 1.40
CA ASP A 142 -1.81 21.69 1.10
C ASP A 142 -2.96 22.55 1.69
N ALA A 143 -2.83 23.88 1.56
CA ALA A 143 -3.82 24.81 2.11
C ALA A 143 -5.20 24.75 1.40
N ALA A 144 -5.27 24.14 0.21
CA ALA A 144 -6.51 23.98 -0.57
C ALA A 144 -7.17 22.61 -0.33
N GLY A 145 -6.55 21.73 0.47
CA GLY A 145 -7.03 20.37 0.75
C GLY A 145 -6.51 19.32 -0.24
N GLY A 146 -5.61 19.70 -1.15
CA GLY A 146 -4.86 18.80 -2.01
C GLY A 146 -3.72 18.11 -1.29
N LEU A 147 -2.92 17.34 -2.03
CA LEU A 147 -1.72 16.70 -1.51
C LEU A 147 -0.51 17.63 -1.63
N ASP A 148 0.14 17.89 -0.50
CA ASP A 148 1.45 18.55 -0.50
C ASP A 148 2.53 17.52 -0.77
N THR A 149 3.38 17.81 -1.79
CA THR A 149 4.38 16.86 -2.28
C THR A 149 5.76 17.47 -2.33
N GLU A 150 6.75 16.77 -1.81
CA GLU A 150 8.16 17.05 -2.06
C GLU A 150 8.51 16.56 -3.47
N ARG A 151 8.51 17.49 -4.43
CA ARG A 151 8.62 17.22 -5.87
C ARG A 151 10.04 16.84 -6.27
N ALA A 152 10.18 15.76 -7.05
CA ALA A 152 11.44 15.34 -7.63
C ALA A 152 11.19 14.56 -8.95
N PRO A 153 12.20 14.41 -9.84
CA PRO A 153 12.14 13.50 -10.96
C PRO A 153 11.83 12.07 -10.50
N TRP A 154 11.05 11.33 -11.27
CA TRP A 154 10.62 9.98 -10.87
C TRP A 154 11.77 9.01 -10.52
N PRO A 155 12.88 8.96 -11.27
CA PRO A 155 14.03 8.13 -10.89
C PRO A 155 14.58 8.46 -9.50
N ASP A 156 14.56 9.73 -9.10
CA ASP A 156 15.06 10.17 -7.80
C ASP A 156 14.09 9.80 -6.68
N VAL A 157 12.77 9.93 -6.89
CA VAL A 157 11.73 9.42 -5.98
C VAL A 157 11.87 7.91 -5.79
N LEU A 158 12.07 7.17 -6.90
CA LEU A 158 12.25 5.73 -6.86
C LEU A 158 13.51 5.34 -6.07
N ARG A 159 14.63 6.03 -6.30
CA ARG A 159 15.88 5.85 -5.54
C ARG A 159 15.69 6.11 -4.05
N ALA A 160 15.03 7.21 -3.68
CA ALA A 160 14.71 7.50 -2.28
C ALA A 160 13.85 6.40 -1.63
N THR A 161 12.90 5.81 -2.38
CA THR A 161 12.12 4.67 -1.91
C THR A 161 12.99 3.42 -1.67
N ILE A 162 13.97 3.16 -2.54
CA ILE A 162 14.93 2.04 -2.40
C ILE A 162 15.82 2.28 -1.17
N GLU A 163 16.35 3.49 -1.01
CA GLU A 163 17.19 3.84 0.14
C GLU A 163 16.44 3.68 1.46
N ARG A 164 15.21 4.18 1.52
CA ARG A 164 14.34 3.96 2.68
C ARG A 164 14.12 2.47 2.99
N THR A 165 13.95 1.64 1.94
CA THR A 165 13.84 0.18 2.13
C THR A 165 15.12 -0.40 2.73
N ARG A 166 16.29 0.11 2.34
CA ARG A 166 17.57 -0.27 2.90
C ARG A 166 17.70 0.11 4.38
N GLU A 167 17.26 1.33 4.74
CA GLU A 167 17.33 1.84 6.11
C GLU A 167 16.41 1.08 7.08
N ILE A 168 15.20 0.70 6.63
CA ILE A 168 14.22 0.00 7.46
C ILE A 168 14.29 -1.53 7.36
N GLY A 169 15.08 -2.05 6.43
CA GLY A 169 15.26 -3.49 6.24
C GLY A 169 15.84 -4.16 7.49
N THR A 170 15.32 -5.34 7.81
CA THR A 170 15.77 -6.11 8.97
C THR A 170 16.93 -7.06 8.65
N SER A 171 17.26 -7.22 7.35
CA SER A 171 18.30 -8.13 6.88
C SER A 171 19.28 -7.45 5.94
N GLU A 172 20.56 -7.61 6.21
CA GLU A 172 21.66 -7.15 5.35
C GLU A 172 22.19 -8.24 4.39
N ARG A 173 21.60 -9.44 4.39
CA ARG A 173 22.13 -10.61 3.66
C ARG A 173 22.23 -10.40 2.15
N LEU A 174 21.36 -9.57 1.58
CA LEU A 174 21.32 -9.22 0.17
C LEU A 174 21.70 -7.75 -0.10
N ALA A 175 22.33 -7.08 0.87
CA ALA A 175 22.73 -5.68 0.79
C ALA A 175 23.67 -5.37 -0.41
N ALA A 176 24.46 -6.34 -0.86
CA ALA A 176 25.33 -6.20 -2.02
C ALA A 176 24.59 -5.90 -3.34
N HIS A 177 23.29 -6.18 -3.42
CA HIS A 177 22.48 -5.89 -4.63
C HIS A 177 21.99 -4.44 -4.73
N TYR A 178 22.03 -3.65 -3.64
CA TYR A 178 21.52 -2.27 -3.68
C TYR A 178 22.24 -1.42 -4.73
N ASP A 179 23.56 -1.49 -4.82
CA ASP A 179 24.33 -0.73 -5.79
C ASP A 179 23.95 -1.11 -7.23
N ALA A 180 23.82 -2.43 -7.51
CA ALA A 180 23.41 -2.91 -8.82
C ALA A 180 21.97 -2.46 -9.19
N VAL A 181 21.08 -2.39 -8.22
CA VAL A 181 19.70 -1.88 -8.45
C VAL A 181 19.70 -0.37 -8.64
N PHE A 182 20.53 0.38 -7.93
CA PHE A 182 20.71 1.81 -8.19
C PHE A 182 21.26 2.08 -9.59
N ASP A 183 22.26 1.31 -10.02
CA ASP A 183 22.81 1.39 -11.37
C ASP A 183 21.78 1.04 -12.43
N CYS A 184 20.93 0.03 -12.19
CA CYS A 184 19.80 -0.34 -13.05
C CYS A 184 18.80 0.81 -13.19
N VAL A 185 18.42 1.48 -12.10
CA VAL A 185 17.52 2.65 -12.13
C VAL A 185 18.16 3.78 -12.93
N GLU A 186 19.44 4.07 -12.71
CA GLU A 186 20.15 5.14 -13.40
C GLU A 186 20.33 4.84 -14.91
N ALA A 187 20.66 3.61 -15.28
CA ALA A 187 20.75 3.19 -16.67
C ALA A 187 19.42 3.33 -17.44
N ASN A 188 18.29 3.31 -16.73
CA ASN A 188 16.96 3.46 -17.28
C ASN A 188 16.34 4.85 -17.02
N ARG A 189 17.12 5.83 -16.56
CA ARG A 189 16.66 7.18 -16.16
C ARG A 189 15.77 7.83 -17.21
N GLU A 190 16.22 7.91 -18.46
CA GLU A 190 15.45 8.54 -19.56
C GLU A 190 14.07 7.89 -19.76
N ARG A 191 14.01 6.56 -19.64
CA ARG A 191 12.77 5.78 -19.77
C ARG A 191 11.82 6.01 -18.58
N LEU A 192 12.37 6.19 -17.39
CA LEU A 192 11.63 6.45 -16.16
C LEU A 192 11.15 7.91 -16.08
N GLU A 193 11.95 8.89 -16.53
CA GLU A 193 11.54 10.31 -16.54
C GLU A 193 10.31 10.59 -17.42
N GLY A 194 10.08 9.77 -18.45
CA GLY A 194 8.88 9.83 -19.29
C GLY A 194 7.61 9.24 -18.67
N ALA A 195 7.67 8.74 -17.43
CA ALA A 195 6.53 8.12 -16.77
C ALA A 195 5.44 9.14 -16.41
N PRO A 196 4.13 8.81 -16.55
CA PRO A 196 3.05 9.64 -16.03
C PRO A 196 3.09 9.68 -14.50
N ALA A 197 2.62 10.78 -13.92
CA ALA A 197 2.53 10.96 -12.48
C ALA A 197 1.08 10.81 -12.02
N ALA A 198 0.84 9.90 -11.07
CA ALA A 198 -0.45 9.67 -10.43
C ALA A 198 -0.27 9.32 -8.95
N LEU A 199 -1.35 9.41 -8.18
CA LEU A 199 -1.36 8.92 -6.81
C LEU A 199 -1.23 7.39 -6.81
N LEU A 200 -0.22 6.87 -6.12
CA LEU A 200 0.00 5.45 -5.91
C LEU A 200 -0.35 5.05 -4.48
N HIS A 201 -0.90 3.86 -4.31
CA HIS A 201 -1.08 3.29 -2.99
C HIS A 201 0.26 2.89 -2.35
N GLY A 202 1.14 2.31 -3.15
CA GLY A 202 2.48 1.92 -2.72
C GLY A 202 2.55 0.60 -1.95
N ASP A 203 1.42 0.00 -1.50
CA ASP A 203 1.40 -1.28 -0.76
C ASP A 203 0.12 -2.09 -0.96
N VAL A 204 -0.19 -2.43 -2.21
CA VAL A 204 -1.39 -3.19 -2.59
C VAL A 204 -1.24 -4.66 -2.22
N THR A 205 -1.62 -5.02 -1.00
CA THR A 205 -1.61 -6.40 -0.47
C THR A 205 -3.02 -6.87 -0.13
N LYS A 206 -3.23 -8.20 0.01
CA LYS A 206 -4.56 -8.71 0.40
C LYS A 206 -5.04 -8.20 1.76
N PRO A 207 -4.19 -8.09 2.81
CA PRO A 207 -4.59 -7.48 4.08
C PRO A 207 -4.95 -6.00 4.00
N ASN A 208 -4.40 -5.27 3.02
CA ASN A 208 -4.64 -3.82 2.85
C ASN A 208 -5.83 -3.52 1.93
N LEU A 209 -6.59 -4.51 1.53
CA LEU A 209 -7.77 -4.37 0.70
C LEU A 209 -9.00 -4.98 1.37
N PHE A 210 -10.12 -4.29 1.30
CA PHE A 210 -11.43 -4.81 1.74
C PHE A 210 -12.35 -4.93 0.54
N ALA A 211 -13.10 -6.03 0.48
CA ALA A 211 -14.08 -6.27 -0.57
C ALA A 211 -15.49 -6.18 -0.01
N VAL A 212 -16.31 -5.33 -0.60
CA VAL A 212 -17.74 -5.24 -0.30
C VAL A 212 -18.49 -6.20 -1.22
N ASP A 213 -19.28 -7.11 -0.65
CA ASP A 213 -20.08 -8.05 -1.43
C ASP A 213 -21.30 -7.35 -2.05
N ASP A 214 -21.59 -7.66 -3.33
CA ASP A 214 -22.77 -7.16 -4.04
C ASP A 214 -24.10 -7.57 -3.37
N ALA A 215 -24.08 -8.65 -2.59
CA ALA A 215 -25.26 -9.15 -1.86
C ALA A 215 -25.65 -8.30 -0.63
N GLY A 216 -24.75 -7.39 -0.19
CA GLY A 216 -24.99 -6.45 0.93
C GLY A 216 -25.54 -5.09 0.50
N ALA A 217 -25.70 -4.83 -0.79
CA ALA A 217 -26.16 -3.57 -1.40
C ALA A 217 -27.63 -3.23 -1.13
N GLY A 218 -28.20 -3.72 -0.03
CA GLY A 218 -29.59 -3.46 0.39
C GLY A 218 -29.80 -2.19 1.23
N SER A 219 -28.76 -1.38 1.48
CA SER A 219 -28.93 -0.05 2.08
C SER A 219 -28.06 0.96 1.35
N ASP A 220 -28.66 2.02 0.86
CA ASP A 220 -28.05 3.14 0.12
C ASP A 220 -26.79 3.73 0.79
N ALA A 221 -26.60 3.51 2.09
CA ALA A 221 -25.45 3.97 2.86
C ALA A 221 -24.18 3.12 2.64
N HIS A 222 -24.30 1.83 2.29
CA HIS A 222 -23.13 0.95 2.06
C HIS A 222 -22.56 1.08 0.64
N GLU A 223 -23.42 1.35 -0.35
CA GLU A 223 -22.99 1.55 -1.74
C GLU A 223 -22.14 2.82 -1.88
N SER A 224 -22.50 3.89 -1.16
CA SER A 224 -21.74 5.14 -1.14
C SER A 224 -20.38 5.03 -0.46
N ALA A 225 -20.21 4.06 0.46
CA ALA A 225 -18.99 3.88 1.24
C ALA A 225 -17.95 2.97 0.56
N ALA A 226 -18.33 2.21 -0.47
CA ALA A 226 -17.46 1.19 -1.10
C ALA A 226 -16.77 1.66 -2.39
N GLY A 227 -17.17 2.83 -2.92
CA GLY A 227 -16.72 3.27 -4.25
C GLY A 227 -17.28 2.38 -5.38
N PRO A 228 -17.05 2.76 -6.64
CA PRO A 228 -17.71 2.14 -7.80
C PRO A 228 -17.29 0.68 -8.05
N ASP A 229 -16.12 0.29 -7.60
CA ASP A 229 -15.56 -1.05 -7.86
C ASP A 229 -15.66 -1.98 -6.65
N GLY A 230 -16.20 -1.48 -5.52
CA GLY A 230 -16.43 -2.24 -4.29
C GLY A 230 -15.16 -2.78 -3.63
N ILE A 231 -13.99 -2.21 -3.91
CA ILE A 231 -12.74 -2.45 -3.21
C ILE A 231 -12.39 -1.19 -2.43
N VAL A 232 -12.04 -1.37 -1.16
CA VAL A 232 -11.66 -0.29 -0.24
C VAL A 232 -10.21 -0.50 0.19
N PRO A 233 -9.25 0.26 -0.34
CA PRO A 233 -7.87 0.23 0.12
C PRO A 233 -7.72 0.91 1.48
N ILE A 234 -6.86 0.35 2.33
CA ILE A 234 -6.45 0.88 3.63
C ILE A 234 -4.92 0.94 3.72
N ASP A 235 -4.39 1.57 4.77
CA ASP A 235 -2.95 1.62 5.03
C ASP A 235 -2.16 2.40 3.96
N TRP A 236 -2.45 3.69 3.87
CA TRP A 236 -1.87 4.61 2.88
C TRP A 236 -0.51 5.19 3.30
N GLU A 237 0.14 4.63 4.30
CA GLU A 237 1.40 5.16 4.86
C GLU A 237 2.57 5.15 3.85
N LEU A 238 2.49 4.34 2.78
CA LEU A 238 3.47 4.27 1.71
C LEU A 238 3.02 4.97 0.41
N ALA A 239 1.90 5.67 0.44
CA ALA A 239 1.40 6.41 -0.72
C ALA A 239 2.37 7.51 -1.15
N HIS A 240 2.47 7.75 -2.45
CA HIS A 240 3.29 8.79 -3.06
C HIS A 240 2.77 9.10 -4.46
N VAL A 241 3.24 10.18 -5.06
CA VAL A 241 2.97 10.47 -6.47
C VAL A 241 4.07 9.86 -7.33
N GLY A 242 3.69 8.89 -8.17
CA GLY A 242 4.64 8.10 -8.94
C GLY A 242 4.07 7.55 -10.24
N ASP A 243 4.80 6.59 -10.86
CA ASP A 243 4.36 5.90 -12.07
C ASP A 243 3.30 4.83 -11.76
N PRO A 244 2.10 4.91 -12.33
CA PRO A 244 1.07 3.86 -12.23
C PRO A 244 1.57 2.45 -12.57
N ALA A 245 2.54 2.33 -13.48
CA ALA A 245 3.12 1.05 -13.85
C ALA A 245 3.79 0.35 -12.64
N ARG A 246 4.44 1.13 -11.75
CA ARG A 246 5.06 0.60 -10.54
C ARG A 246 4.04 -0.01 -9.58
N ASP A 247 2.91 0.67 -9.38
CA ASP A 247 1.87 0.19 -8.47
C ASP A 247 1.21 -1.10 -9.01
N LEU A 248 0.97 -1.18 -10.31
CA LEU A 248 0.46 -2.39 -10.97
C LEU A 248 1.42 -3.59 -10.86
N VAL A 249 2.72 -3.38 -11.10
CA VAL A 249 3.74 -4.44 -10.94
C VAL A 249 3.80 -4.90 -9.49
N ARG A 250 3.75 -3.95 -8.54
CA ARG A 250 3.74 -4.28 -7.12
C ARG A 250 2.48 -5.03 -6.71
N ALA A 251 1.31 -4.63 -7.22
CA ALA A 251 0.05 -5.31 -6.97
C ALA A 251 0.06 -6.75 -7.49
N GLU A 252 0.49 -6.99 -8.74
CA GLU A 252 0.65 -8.35 -9.26
C GLU A 252 1.54 -9.19 -8.36
N ASP A 253 2.72 -8.65 -8.01
CA ASP A 253 3.69 -9.38 -7.22
C ASP A 253 3.18 -9.71 -5.81
N GLN A 254 2.56 -8.75 -5.12
CA GLN A 254 2.09 -8.93 -3.74
C GLN A 254 0.81 -9.77 -3.63
N LEU A 255 -0.06 -9.68 -4.62
CA LEU A 255 -1.33 -10.42 -4.60
C LEU A 255 -1.16 -11.87 -5.09
N LEU A 256 -0.23 -12.12 -6.03
CA LEU A 256 -0.21 -13.33 -6.82
C LEU A 256 1.08 -14.14 -6.73
N ASN A 257 2.23 -13.48 -6.54
CA ASN A 257 3.53 -14.13 -6.73
C ASN A 257 4.18 -14.57 -5.40
N GLY A 258 4.90 -15.68 -5.44
CA GLY A 258 5.87 -16.07 -4.44
C GLY A 258 7.23 -15.36 -4.65
N PHE A 259 8.28 -15.85 -3.98
CA PHE A 259 9.65 -15.29 -4.13
C PHE A 259 10.20 -15.46 -5.54
N ASP A 260 10.14 -16.68 -6.06
CA ASP A 260 10.69 -17.15 -7.33
C ASP A 260 9.62 -17.82 -8.19
N SER A 261 8.37 -17.67 -7.83
CA SER A 261 7.24 -18.27 -8.54
C SER A 261 6.21 -17.21 -8.90
N ARG A 262 5.70 -17.29 -10.11
CA ARG A 262 4.57 -16.47 -10.57
C ARG A 262 3.26 -17.20 -10.26
N GLY A 263 2.26 -16.44 -9.83
CA GLY A 263 0.91 -16.95 -9.73
C GLY A 263 0.33 -17.35 -11.11
N PRO A 264 -0.83 -18.01 -11.15
CA PRO A 264 -1.47 -18.39 -12.40
C PRO A 264 -1.71 -17.18 -13.32
N ASP A 265 -1.33 -17.27 -14.59
CA ASP A 265 -1.45 -16.18 -15.59
C ASP A 265 -2.86 -15.60 -15.64
N ARG A 266 -3.90 -16.44 -15.54
CA ARG A 266 -5.31 -16.00 -15.52
C ARG A 266 -5.62 -14.95 -14.45
N TYR A 267 -4.89 -14.97 -13.33
CA TYR A 267 -5.07 -14.01 -12.23
C TYR A 267 -4.40 -12.68 -12.57
N ALA A 268 -3.18 -12.70 -13.11
CA ALA A 268 -2.53 -11.50 -13.62
C ALA A 268 -3.34 -10.88 -14.78
N ASP A 269 -3.84 -11.70 -15.69
CA ASP A 269 -4.72 -11.27 -16.78
C ASP A 269 -5.99 -10.61 -16.26
N ALA A 270 -6.61 -11.18 -15.21
CA ALA A 270 -7.81 -10.61 -14.60
C ALA A 270 -7.54 -9.22 -13.98
N LEU A 271 -6.42 -9.07 -13.25
CA LEU A 271 -5.99 -7.79 -12.67
C LEU A 271 -5.79 -6.73 -13.77
N TYR A 272 -5.01 -7.07 -14.81
CA TYR A 272 -4.75 -6.16 -15.92
C TYR A 272 -5.96 -5.89 -16.78
N GLN A 273 -6.87 -6.86 -16.93
CA GLN A 273 -8.11 -6.66 -17.66
C GLN A 273 -9.02 -5.64 -16.95
N GLY A 274 -9.17 -5.76 -15.62
CA GLY A 274 -9.92 -4.77 -14.85
C GLY A 274 -9.36 -3.36 -14.98
N TYR A 275 -8.04 -3.24 -14.96
CA TYR A 275 -7.38 -1.95 -15.19
C TYR A 275 -7.67 -1.41 -16.62
N ARG A 276 -7.49 -2.24 -17.66
CA ARG A 276 -7.75 -1.85 -19.07
C ARG A 276 -9.20 -1.44 -19.31
N ASP A 277 -10.13 -2.19 -18.75
CA ASP A 277 -11.57 -1.93 -18.91
C ASP A 277 -11.95 -0.55 -18.34
N ARG A 278 -11.29 -0.15 -17.24
CA ARG A 278 -11.55 1.12 -16.59
C ARG A 278 -10.78 2.29 -17.21
N ALA A 279 -9.49 2.12 -17.52
CA ALA A 279 -8.61 3.18 -18.01
C ALA A 279 -8.52 3.26 -19.55
N GLY A 280 -9.07 2.28 -20.27
CA GLY A 280 -8.92 2.18 -21.73
C GLY A 280 -7.59 1.60 -22.19
N GLY A 281 -6.68 1.22 -21.29
CA GLY A 281 -5.37 0.66 -21.56
C GLY A 281 -4.53 0.50 -20.32
N LEU A 282 -3.34 -0.10 -20.41
CA LEU A 282 -2.32 -0.04 -19.37
C LEU A 282 -1.60 1.32 -19.40
N PRO A 283 -0.92 1.70 -18.33
CA PRO A 283 -0.15 2.94 -18.32
C PRO A 283 0.80 3.04 -19.52
N PRO A 284 0.91 4.21 -20.18
CA PRO A 284 1.85 4.39 -21.28
C PRO A 284 3.27 3.93 -20.89
N GLY A 285 3.95 3.15 -21.74
CA GLY A 285 5.28 2.61 -21.47
C GLY A 285 5.35 1.56 -20.36
N PHE A 286 4.23 0.93 -19.99
CA PHE A 286 4.18 -0.13 -18.97
C PHE A 286 5.15 -1.27 -19.25
N ALA A 287 5.13 -1.81 -20.48
CA ALA A 287 5.95 -2.96 -20.85
C ALA A 287 7.46 -2.67 -20.77
N GLU A 288 7.84 -1.46 -21.14
CA GLU A 288 9.25 -1.01 -21.16
C GLU A 288 9.79 -0.77 -19.75
N ARG A 289 8.97 -0.29 -18.81
CA ARG A 289 9.41 0.03 -17.45
C ARG A 289 9.19 -1.11 -16.44
N ARG A 290 8.32 -2.07 -16.78
CA ARG A 290 8.00 -3.23 -15.92
C ARG A 290 9.25 -3.96 -15.39
N PRO A 291 10.27 -4.31 -16.22
CA PRO A 291 11.45 -5.04 -15.73
C PRO A 291 12.18 -4.30 -14.61
N VAL A 292 12.32 -2.97 -14.71
CA VAL A 292 12.94 -2.15 -13.66
C VAL A 292 12.16 -2.27 -12.35
N TYR A 293 10.81 -2.19 -12.41
CA TYR A 293 9.98 -2.29 -11.20
C TYR A 293 9.97 -3.70 -10.61
N GLU A 294 10.11 -4.74 -11.41
CA GLU A 294 10.26 -6.12 -10.95
C GLU A 294 11.58 -6.31 -10.17
N VAL A 295 12.68 -5.69 -10.62
CA VAL A 295 13.96 -5.65 -9.88
C VAL A 295 13.80 -4.93 -8.55
N VAL A 296 13.27 -3.70 -8.56
CA VAL A 296 13.08 -2.89 -7.36
C VAL A 296 12.17 -3.61 -6.35
N ARG A 297 11.12 -4.27 -6.84
CA ARG A 297 10.21 -5.02 -5.97
C ARG A 297 10.88 -6.22 -5.31
N MET A 298 11.69 -6.96 -6.04
CA MET A 298 12.41 -8.11 -5.49
C MET A 298 13.43 -7.67 -4.45
N LEU A 299 14.15 -6.58 -4.68
CA LEU A 299 15.04 -5.99 -3.70
C LEU A 299 14.29 -5.59 -2.41
N GLY A 300 13.10 -4.98 -2.54
CA GLY A 300 12.27 -4.61 -1.39
C GLY A 300 11.84 -5.82 -0.54
N ARG A 301 11.59 -6.98 -1.16
CA ARG A 301 11.35 -8.24 -0.43
C ARG A 301 12.59 -8.72 0.30
N SER A 302 13.74 -8.62 -0.32
CA SER A 302 15.01 -9.14 0.23
C SER A 302 15.45 -8.43 1.50
N GLY A 303 15.11 -7.16 1.67
CA GLY A 303 15.39 -6.39 2.89
C GLY A 303 14.73 -6.94 4.17
N PHE A 304 13.73 -7.81 4.02
CA PHE A 304 13.00 -8.44 5.13
C PHE A 304 13.06 -9.97 5.07
N ILE A 305 14.06 -10.54 4.42
CA ILE A 305 14.11 -11.97 4.11
C ILE A 305 14.13 -12.88 5.35
N ASP A 306 14.68 -12.40 6.45
CA ASP A 306 14.70 -13.09 7.74
C ASP A 306 13.29 -13.26 8.34
N GLN A 307 12.37 -12.34 8.08
CA GLN A 307 10.98 -12.44 8.55
C GLN A 307 10.16 -13.45 7.74
N TRP A 308 10.56 -13.77 6.51
CA TRP A 308 9.82 -14.70 5.66
C TRP A 308 9.83 -16.13 6.19
N THR A 309 10.81 -16.51 7.01
CA THR A 309 10.83 -17.81 7.70
C THR A 309 9.64 -18.02 8.65
N THR A 310 8.96 -16.95 9.03
CA THR A 310 7.72 -17.01 9.83
C THR A 310 6.52 -17.53 9.01
N PHE A 311 6.57 -17.36 7.70
CA PHE A 311 5.48 -17.69 6.78
C PHE A 311 5.80 -18.87 5.87
N LEU A 312 7.09 -19.15 5.66
CA LEU A 312 7.56 -20.22 4.79
C LEU A 312 8.30 -21.25 5.64
N ASP A 313 7.88 -22.50 5.56
CA ASP A 313 8.56 -23.64 6.24
C ASP A 313 9.82 -24.02 5.45
N GLU A 314 10.79 -23.10 5.44
CA GLU A 314 12.02 -23.22 4.67
C GLU A 314 13.18 -22.58 5.42
N PRO A 315 14.41 -23.17 5.37
CA PRO A 315 15.58 -22.59 6.00
C PRO A 315 15.93 -21.22 5.40
N LEU A 316 16.31 -20.27 6.27
CA LEU A 316 16.68 -18.92 5.86
C LEU A 316 17.77 -18.90 4.76
N GLU A 317 18.76 -19.78 4.84
CA GLU A 317 19.85 -19.87 3.86
C GLU A 317 19.32 -20.22 2.45
N SER A 318 18.34 -21.14 2.36
CA SER A 318 17.68 -21.48 1.09
C SER A 318 16.89 -20.31 0.53
N LEU A 319 16.20 -19.56 1.38
CA LEU A 319 15.47 -18.34 0.96
C LEU A 319 16.43 -17.27 0.44
N VAL A 320 17.58 -17.08 1.10
CA VAL A 320 18.62 -16.13 0.67
C VAL A 320 19.21 -16.53 -0.69
N GLU A 321 19.58 -17.80 -0.89
CA GLU A 321 20.10 -18.30 -2.16
C GLU A 321 19.11 -18.12 -3.31
N ARG A 322 17.81 -18.39 -3.08
CA ARG A 322 16.76 -18.20 -4.08
C ARG A 322 16.54 -16.73 -4.40
N ALA A 323 16.51 -15.87 -3.38
CA ALA A 323 16.34 -14.43 -3.58
C ALA A 323 17.54 -13.81 -4.31
N ASP A 324 18.77 -14.23 -4.01
CA ASP A 324 20.00 -13.83 -4.72
C ASP A 324 19.91 -14.21 -6.21
N ALA A 325 19.57 -15.47 -6.49
CA ALA A 325 19.43 -15.96 -7.86
C ALA A 325 18.34 -15.22 -8.64
N GLU A 326 17.20 -14.99 -8.02
CA GLU A 326 16.08 -14.25 -8.65
C GLU A 326 16.42 -12.78 -8.90
N LEU A 327 17.10 -12.09 -7.97
CA LEU A 327 17.57 -10.72 -8.17
C LEU A 327 18.52 -10.62 -9.35
N ARG A 328 19.48 -11.53 -9.47
CA ARG A 328 20.40 -11.59 -10.62
C ARG A 328 19.65 -11.80 -11.92
N THR A 329 18.72 -12.78 -11.95
CA THR A 329 17.91 -13.07 -13.15
C THR A 329 17.12 -11.86 -13.59
N ARG A 330 16.51 -11.11 -12.67
CA ARG A 330 15.77 -9.90 -13.00
C ARG A 330 16.66 -8.75 -13.44
N LEU A 331 17.84 -8.58 -12.82
CA LEU A 331 18.83 -7.57 -13.25
C LEU A 331 19.34 -7.86 -14.67
N ASP A 332 19.59 -9.13 -15.02
CA ASP A 332 20.04 -9.52 -16.36
C ASP A 332 18.92 -9.36 -17.44
N ALA A 333 17.67 -9.21 -17.05
CA ALA A 333 16.52 -9.05 -17.95
C ALA A 333 16.20 -7.58 -18.28
N VAL A 334 16.82 -6.60 -17.63
CA VAL A 334 16.66 -5.16 -17.84
C VAL A 334 17.69 -4.61 -18.83
#